data_213221d2b8290b3c6f61b65c6ce98202
#
_entry.id   213221d2b8290b3c6f61b65c6ce98202
#
_cell.length_a   1.000
_cell.length_b   1.000
_cell.length_c   1.000
_cell.angle_alpha   90.00
_cell.angle_beta   90.00
_cell.angle_gamma   90.00
#
_symmetry.space_group_name_H-M   'P 1'
#
loop_
_entity.id
_entity.type
_entity.pdbx_description
1 polymer ?
#
loop_
_entity_poly.entity_id
_entity_poly.type
_entity_poly.pdbx_seq_one_letter_code
_entity_poly.pdbx_strand_id
1 'polypeptide(L)'
;MLSGSSPGTSGGRLTGQGFTIIELMVALVVAAALITIGLPAFNGFLGQQRLTTYTNDLISGIAYARSEAAKLGGVVSVQALTADNNNEWGGGYCIVAGNPGNCNGTPLRRIAAPTAVTLDAIGGLEAIYTLSFNSRGLLVGGVGGAIQICSTDASVVNGRTLNITLVGRTMAQELTCN
;
A
#
# COMPACT_ATOMS: atom_id res chain seq x y z
N MET A 1 16.53 -71.89 37.28
CA MET A 1 15.85 -72.04 35.98
C MET A 1 14.72 -71.03 35.91
N LEU A 2 14.95 -69.86 35.29
CA LEU A 2 13.94 -68.86 35.07
C LEU A 2 13.87 -68.59 33.54
N SER A 3 12.75 -69.09 32.94
CA SER A 3 12.45 -68.93 31.52
C SER A 3 11.90 -67.50 31.31
N GLY A 4 12.62 -66.66 30.56
CA GLY A 4 12.17 -65.36 30.16
C GLY A 4 11.42 -65.42 28.82
N SER A 5 10.10 -65.11 28.84
CA SER A 5 9.30 -64.88 27.64
C SER A 5 9.45 -63.45 27.19
N SER A 6 9.94 -63.21 25.97
CA SER A 6 9.94 -61.93 25.30
C SER A 6 8.60 -61.72 24.61
N PRO A 7 7.93 -60.53 24.77
CA PRO A 7 6.76 -60.21 23.99
C PRO A 7 7.19 -59.78 22.58
N GLY A 8 6.68 -60.45 21.55
CA GLY A 8 6.88 -60.10 20.16
C GLY A 8 6.15 -58.80 19.82
N THR A 9 6.91 -57.79 19.38
CA THR A 9 6.40 -56.49 18.84
C THR A 9 5.87 -56.77 17.43
N SER A 10 4.54 -56.81 17.26
CA SER A 10 3.89 -56.87 15.95
C SER A 10 4.02 -55.50 15.29
N GLY A 11 5.01 -55.32 14.41
CA GLY A 11 5.13 -54.19 13.53
C GLY A 11 3.98 -54.14 12.53
N GLY A 12 2.99 -53.28 12.77
CA GLY A 12 1.94 -53.01 11.79
C GLY A 12 2.57 -52.44 10.51
N ARG A 13 2.50 -53.19 9.40
CA ARG A 13 2.87 -52.65 8.09
C ARG A 13 1.83 -51.60 7.72
N LEU A 14 2.27 -50.34 7.66
CA LEU A 14 1.52 -49.27 7.02
C LEU A 14 1.46 -49.60 5.52
N THR A 15 0.34 -50.08 5.04
CA THR A 15 0.09 -50.25 3.61
C THR A 15 -0.02 -48.87 3.01
N GLY A 16 1.07 -48.35 2.42
CA GLY A 16 1.06 -47.14 1.61
C GLY A 16 0.17 -47.38 0.39
N GLN A 17 -1.03 -46.81 0.40
CA GLN A 17 -1.91 -46.82 -0.77
C GLN A 17 -1.32 -45.82 -1.78
N GLY A 18 -0.86 -46.32 -2.92
CA GLY A 18 -0.41 -45.46 -4.04
C GLY A 18 -1.62 -44.80 -4.73
N PHE A 19 -1.44 -43.58 -5.17
CA PHE A 19 -2.44 -42.89 -5.98
C PHE A 19 -2.61 -43.54 -7.35
N THR A 20 -3.87 -43.65 -7.79
CA THR A 20 -4.18 -44.13 -9.15
C THR A 20 -3.99 -43.02 -10.19
N ILE A 21 -3.70 -43.40 -11.43
CA ILE A 21 -3.54 -42.41 -12.53
C ILE A 21 -4.83 -41.61 -12.72
N ILE A 22 -5.99 -42.24 -12.59
CA ILE A 22 -7.29 -41.57 -12.73
C ILE A 22 -7.52 -40.55 -11.62
N GLU A 23 -7.11 -40.84 -10.39
CA GLU A 23 -7.23 -39.92 -9.26
C GLU A 23 -6.37 -38.67 -9.45
N LEU A 24 -5.15 -38.83 -10.01
CA LEU A 24 -4.29 -37.70 -10.37
C LEU A 24 -4.91 -36.88 -11.50
N MET A 25 -5.50 -37.52 -12.52
CA MET A 25 -6.18 -36.78 -13.61
C MET A 25 -7.38 -35.97 -13.09
N VAL A 26 -8.20 -36.53 -12.24
CA VAL A 26 -9.35 -35.87 -11.62
C VAL A 26 -8.86 -34.70 -10.75
N ALA A 27 -7.83 -34.90 -9.93
CA ALA A 27 -7.26 -33.84 -9.11
C ALA A 27 -6.74 -32.67 -9.95
N LEU A 28 -6.07 -32.91 -11.08
CA LEU A 28 -5.60 -31.87 -11.99
C LEU A 28 -6.75 -31.10 -12.65
N VAL A 29 -7.83 -31.77 -13.07
CA VAL A 29 -9.00 -31.11 -13.66
C VAL A 29 -9.68 -30.20 -12.63
N VAL A 30 -9.86 -30.68 -11.39
CA VAL A 30 -10.43 -29.88 -10.31
C VAL A 30 -9.54 -28.70 -9.96
N ALA A 31 -8.23 -28.91 -9.86
CA ALA A 31 -7.26 -27.81 -9.62
C ALA A 31 -7.30 -26.76 -10.72
N ALA A 32 -7.34 -27.17 -12.00
CA ALA A 32 -7.45 -26.24 -13.12
C ALA A 32 -8.75 -25.41 -13.05
N ALA A 33 -9.88 -26.03 -12.74
CA ALA A 33 -11.16 -25.35 -12.58
C ALA A 33 -11.13 -24.32 -11.42
N LEU A 34 -10.51 -24.64 -10.28
CA LEU A 34 -10.38 -23.74 -9.14
C LEU A 34 -9.47 -22.56 -9.44
N ILE A 35 -8.37 -22.76 -10.17
CA ILE A 35 -7.44 -21.71 -10.56
C ILE A 35 -8.12 -20.68 -11.48
N THR A 36 -8.94 -21.12 -12.44
CA THR A 36 -9.62 -20.19 -13.37
C THR A 36 -10.58 -19.24 -12.69
N ILE A 37 -11.20 -19.64 -11.59
CA ILE A 37 -12.13 -18.81 -10.81
C ILE A 37 -11.36 -17.99 -9.76
N GLY A 38 -10.31 -18.54 -9.18
CA GLY A 38 -9.56 -17.93 -8.07
C GLY A 38 -8.66 -16.78 -8.49
N LEU A 39 -8.02 -16.84 -9.65
CA LEU A 39 -7.07 -15.82 -10.10
C LEU A 39 -7.66 -14.41 -10.23
N PRO A 40 -8.83 -14.18 -10.87
CA PRO A 40 -9.38 -12.84 -11.00
C PRO A 40 -9.77 -12.25 -9.64
N ALA A 41 -10.32 -13.03 -8.73
CA ALA A 41 -10.67 -12.57 -7.39
C ALA A 41 -9.42 -12.16 -6.58
N PHE A 42 -8.32 -12.89 -6.75
CA PHE A 42 -7.05 -12.60 -6.08
C PHE A 42 -6.41 -11.30 -6.58
N ASN A 43 -6.49 -10.99 -7.87
CA ASN A 43 -5.97 -9.74 -8.43
C ASN A 43 -6.70 -8.51 -7.86
N GLY A 44 -8.03 -8.55 -7.77
CA GLY A 44 -8.82 -7.50 -7.13
C GLY A 44 -8.44 -7.28 -5.66
N PHE A 45 -8.22 -8.36 -4.92
CA PHE A 45 -7.75 -8.28 -3.54
C PHE A 45 -6.37 -7.61 -3.43
N LEU A 46 -5.42 -7.99 -4.27
CA LEU A 46 -4.09 -7.35 -4.30
C LEU A 46 -4.16 -5.86 -4.64
N GLY A 47 -5.02 -5.48 -5.60
CA GLY A 47 -5.25 -4.07 -5.95
C GLY A 47 -5.75 -3.28 -4.74
N GLN A 48 -6.72 -3.79 -4.01
CA GLN A 48 -7.26 -3.15 -2.80
C GLN A 48 -6.22 -3.03 -1.68
N GLN A 49 -5.36 -4.04 -1.50
CA GLN A 49 -4.26 -3.97 -0.53
C GLN A 49 -3.24 -2.89 -0.89
N ARG A 50 -2.90 -2.74 -2.18
CA ARG A 50 -2.01 -1.66 -2.65
C ARG A 50 -2.59 -0.29 -2.33
N LEU A 51 -3.86 -0.03 -2.66
CA LEU A 51 -4.54 1.23 -2.32
C LEU A 51 -4.44 1.55 -0.83
N THR A 52 -4.74 0.58 0.02
CA THR A 52 -4.68 0.75 1.48
C THR A 52 -3.26 1.06 1.94
N THR A 53 -2.27 0.35 1.40
CA THR A 53 -0.86 0.55 1.74
C THR A 53 -0.41 1.97 1.39
N TYR A 54 -0.63 2.41 0.15
CA TYR A 54 -0.21 3.75 -0.28
C TYR A 54 -0.97 4.88 0.42
N THR A 55 -2.25 4.69 0.72
CA THR A 55 -3.00 5.64 1.55
C THR A 55 -2.36 5.79 2.93
N ASN A 56 -2.03 4.68 3.59
CA ASN A 56 -1.39 4.69 4.90
C ASN A 56 0.04 5.25 4.85
N ASP A 57 0.80 4.95 3.79
CA ASP A 57 2.15 5.50 3.59
C ASP A 57 2.11 7.02 3.44
N LEU A 58 1.16 7.56 2.69
CA LEU A 58 1.02 9.01 2.54
C LEU A 58 0.58 9.66 3.85
N ILE A 59 -0.38 9.11 4.57
CA ILE A 59 -0.79 9.60 5.90
C ILE A 59 0.40 9.59 6.87
N SER A 60 1.15 8.49 6.92
CA SER A 60 2.31 8.35 7.79
C SER A 60 3.44 9.30 7.39
N GLY A 61 3.64 9.52 6.08
CA GLY A 61 4.61 10.48 5.54
C GLY A 61 4.28 11.91 5.94
N ILE A 62 3.02 12.32 5.84
CA ILE A 62 2.56 13.64 6.28
C ILE A 62 2.72 13.80 7.80
N ALA A 63 2.35 12.79 8.59
CA ALA A 63 2.52 12.80 10.03
C ALA A 63 4.00 12.88 10.43
N TYR A 64 4.88 12.15 9.72
CA TYR A 64 6.32 12.21 9.90
C TYR A 64 6.87 13.61 9.59
N ALA A 65 6.51 14.22 8.45
CA ALA A 65 6.94 15.56 8.09
C ALA A 65 6.55 16.59 9.16
N ARG A 66 5.34 16.51 9.70
CA ARG A 66 4.86 17.36 10.78
C ARG A 66 5.68 17.19 12.07
N SER A 67 5.99 15.94 12.42
CA SER A 67 6.81 15.65 13.61
C SER A 67 8.25 16.14 13.46
N GLU A 68 8.84 16.00 12.28
CA GLU A 68 10.18 16.49 11.99
C GLU A 68 10.23 18.03 11.97
N ALA A 69 9.19 18.70 11.44
CA ALA A 69 9.09 20.16 11.49
C ALA A 69 9.10 20.67 12.94
N ALA A 70 8.38 20.00 13.84
CA ALA A 70 8.38 20.34 15.26
C ALA A 70 9.74 20.09 15.94
N LYS A 71 10.42 18.97 15.61
CA LYS A 71 11.73 18.63 16.15
C LYS A 71 12.82 19.61 15.67
N LEU A 72 12.83 19.93 14.39
CA LEU A 72 13.82 20.82 13.80
C LEU A 72 13.54 22.30 14.09
N GLY A 73 12.38 22.64 14.64
CA GLY A 73 11.97 24.02 14.88
C GLY A 73 11.81 24.84 13.60
N GLY A 74 11.65 24.18 12.44
CA GLY A 74 11.66 24.79 11.12
C GLY A 74 10.58 24.24 10.19
N VAL A 75 10.73 24.53 8.90
CA VAL A 75 9.84 24.00 7.87
C VAL A 75 10.33 22.63 7.42
N VAL A 76 9.39 21.70 7.25
CA VAL A 76 9.62 20.41 6.59
C VAL A 76 8.54 20.23 5.54
N SER A 77 8.94 19.78 4.35
CA SER A 77 8.03 19.65 3.21
C SER A 77 7.94 18.20 2.73
N VAL A 78 6.73 17.81 2.37
CA VAL A 78 6.45 16.61 1.56
C VAL A 78 6.37 17.09 0.11
N GLN A 79 7.23 16.59 -0.73
CA GLN A 79 7.43 17.03 -2.12
C GLN A 79 7.15 15.89 -3.08
N ALA A 80 6.24 16.05 -4.03
CA ALA A 80 6.04 15.07 -5.11
C ALA A 80 7.30 14.98 -6.00
N LEU A 81 7.61 13.78 -6.47
CA LEU A 81 8.79 13.51 -7.30
C LEU A 81 8.60 13.90 -8.77
N THR A 82 7.37 13.76 -9.26
CA THR A 82 7.01 14.12 -10.64
C THR A 82 5.76 14.99 -10.61
N ALA A 83 5.74 15.99 -11.45
CA ALA A 83 4.59 16.85 -11.67
C ALA A 83 3.85 16.35 -12.92
N ASP A 84 2.68 15.77 -12.74
CA ASP A 84 1.78 15.33 -13.81
C ASP A 84 0.37 15.79 -13.44
N ASN A 85 -0.32 16.51 -14.34
CA ASN A 85 -1.56 17.22 -14.05
C ASN A 85 -2.76 16.33 -13.67
N ASN A 86 -2.65 15.01 -13.82
CA ASN A 86 -3.70 14.05 -13.46
C ASN A 86 -3.22 12.96 -12.49
N ASN A 87 -1.99 13.09 -11.98
CA ASN A 87 -1.39 12.12 -11.08
C ASN A 87 -0.21 12.75 -10.32
N GLU A 88 -0.43 13.93 -9.75
CA GLU A 88 0.61 14.80 -9.18
C GLU A 88 1.50 14.08 -8.17
N TRP A 89 0.92 13.17 -7.41
CA TRP A 89 1.59 12.43 -6.35
C TRP A 89 1.93 10.99 -6.72
N GLY A 90 1.52 10.54 -7.92
CA GLY A 90 1.71 9.17 -8.41
C GLY A 90 3.15 8.82 -8.78
N GLY A 91 4.03 9.81 -8.94
CA GLY A 91 5.46 9.59 -9.13
C GLY A 91 6.22 9.24 -7.85
N GLY A 92 5.53 9.16 -6.70
CA GLY A 92 6.14 9.06 -5.38
C GLY A 92 6.46 10.42 -4.80
N TYR A 93 7.04 10.45 -3.60
CA TYR A 93 7.34 11.69 -2.90
C TYR A 93 8.58 11.58 -2.02
N CYS A 94 9.13 12.72 -1.64
CA CYS A 94 10.18 12.81 -0.63
C CYS A 94 9.77 13.74 0.51
N ILE A 95 10.43 13.61 1.64
CA ILE A 95 10.29 14.47 2.80
C ILE A 95 11.64 15.16 3.00
N VAL A 96 11.64 16.50 2.98
CA VAL A 96 12.85 17.30 3.01
C VAL A 96 12.75 18.40 4.05
N ALA A 97 13.88 18.74 4.67
CA ALA A 97 13.97 19.91 5.52
C ALA A 97 13.92 21.18 4.67
N GLY A 98 13.16 22.20 5.11
CA GLY A 98 12.90 23.41 4.35
C GLY A 98 11.86 23.19 3.25
N ASN A 99 11.90 24.06 2.24
CA ASN A 99 11.06 23.98 1.04
C ASN A 99 11.91 24.21 -0.22
N PRO A 100 12.77 23.23 -0.60
CA PRO A 100 13.68 23.41 -1.74
C PRO A 100 12.97 23.33 -3.11
N GLY A 101 11.67 22.97 -3.16
CA GLY A 101 10.92 22.78 -4.39
C GLY A 101 11.29 21.55 -5.21
N ASN A 102 12.14 20.67 -4.68
CA ASN A 102 12.56 19.42 -5.32
C ASN A 102 13.08 18.41 -4.30
N CYS A 103 13.30 17.18 -4.76
CA CYS A 103 13.84 16.09 -3.95
C CYS A 103 15.37 15.89 -4.15
N ASN A 104 16.06 16.88 -4.67
CA ASN A 104 17.52 16.83 -4.86
C ASN A 104 18.22 17.05 -3.51
N GLY A 105 19.35 16.37 -3.30
CA GLY A 105 20.07 16.41 -2.03
C GLY A 105 19.80 15.19 -1.15
N THR A 106 19.78 15.39 0.17
CA THR A 106 19.57 14.30 1.15
C THR A 106 18.19 14.43 1.78
N PRO A 107 17.15 13.78 1.23
CA PRO A 107 15.83 13.80 1.83
C PRO A 107 15.83 13.02 3.16
N LEU A 108 15.01 13.47 4.12
CA LEU A 108 14.78 12.77 5.38
C LEU A 108 14.12 11.40 5.13
N ARG A 109 13.28 11.32 4.11
CA ARG A 109 12.64 10.09 3.66
C ARG A 109 12.29 10.21 2.18
N ARG A 110 12.34 9.08 1.45
CA ARG A 110 11.91 8.99 0.05
C ARG A 110 11.02 7.79 -0.12
N ILE A 111 9.89 7.98 -0.78
CA ILE A 111 8.90 6.95 -1.09
C ILE A 111 8.80 6.85 -2.61
N ALA A 112 9.01 5.63 -3.12
CA ALA A 112 8.94 5.37 -4.55
C ALA A 112 7.52 5.49 -5.09
N ALA A 113 7.40 5.62 -6.41
CA ALA A 113 6.14 5.60 -7.12
C ALA A 113 5.34 4.32 -6.79
N PRO A 114 4.03 4.42 -6.58
CA PRO A 114 3.17 3.27 -6.47
C PRO A 114 3.12 2.46 -7.77
N THR A 115 2.84 1.18 -7.66
CA THR A 115 2.58 0.33 -8.81
C THR A 115 1.07 0.13 -8.98
N ALA A 116 0.55 0.44 -10.16
CA ALA A 116 -0.87 0.29 -10.50
C ALA A 116 -1.84 1.09 -9.59
N VAL A 117 -1.39 2.27 -9.13
CA VAL A 117 -2.18 3.21 -8.33
C VAL A 117 -1.90 4.63 -8.81
N THR A 118 -2.93 5.46 -8.96
CA THR A 118 -2.84 6.89 -9.22
C THR A 118 -3.10 7.67 -7.93
N LEU A 119 -2.43 8.81 -7.78
CA LEU A 119 -2.61 9.75 -6.67
C LEU A 119 -2.84 11.15 -7.27
N ASP A 120 -4.09 11.47 -7.50
CA ASP A 120 -4.54 12.68 -8.16
C ASP A 120 -4.98 13.72 -7.12
N ALA A 121 -4.42 14.90 -7.18
CA ALA A 121 -4.76 15.99 -6.27
C ALA A 121 -5.95 16.79 -6.81
N ILE A 122 -6.92 17.07 -5.96
CA ILE A 122 -8.15 17.78 -6.34
C ILE A 122 -8.44 18.98 -5.42
N GLY A 123 -9.25 19.89 -5.94
CA GLY A 123 -9.65 21.10 -5.22
C GLY A 123 -8.47 22.03 -4.98
N GLY A 124 -8.30 22.51 -3.76
CA GLY A 124 -7.21 23.46 -3.45
C GLY A 124 -5.81 22.87 -3.56
N LEU A 125 -5.64 21.55 -3.72
CA LEU A 125 -4.34 20.90 -3.93
C LEU A 125 -4.05 20.58 -5.40
N GLU A 126 -4.98 20.84 -6.29
CA GLU A 126 -4.78 20.70 -7.73
C GLU A 126 -3.55 21.53 -8.17
N ALA A 127 -2.66 20.93 -8.92
CA ALA A 127 -1.37 21.50 -9.30
C ALA A 127 -0.43 21.88 -8.13
N ILE A 128 -0.69 21.40 -6.91
CA ILE A 128 0.21 21.56 -5.77
C ILE A 128 1.03 20.29 -5.57
N TYR A 129 2.33 20.44 -5.72
CA TYR A 129 3.32 19.36 -5.65
C TYR A 129 4.10 19.37 -4.32
N THR A 130 3.76 20.29 -3.40
CA THR A 130 4.49 20.47 -2.14
C THR A 130 3.53 20.79 -1.01
N LEU A 131 3.60 20.01 0.05
CA LEU A 131 2.93 20.26 1.33
C LEU A 131 3.97 20.61 2.37
N SER A 132 4.04 21.88 2.78
CA SER A 132 5.02 22.35 3.76
C SER A 132 4.39 22.54 5.13
N PHE A 133 5.09 22.10 6.18
CA PHE A 133 4.64 22.19 7.56
C PHE A 133 5.63 23.03 8.38
N ASN A 134 5.12 23.97 9.19
CA ASN A 134 5.94 24.79 10.09
C ASN A 134 6.26 24.04 11.40
N SER A 135 7.06 24.68 12.27
CA SER A 135 7.45 24.13 13.58
C SER A 135 6.28 23.80 14.53
N ARG A 136 5.08 24.33 14.28
CA ARG A 136 3.85 23.99 15.00
C ARG A 136 3.08 22.84 14.36
N GLY A 137 3.59 22.25 13.27
CA GLY A 137 2.94 21.19 12.50
C GLY A 137 1.73 21.65 11.68
N LEU A 138 1.61 22.98 11.45
CA LEU A 138 0.54 23.56 10.62
C LEU A 138 1.01 23.68 9.19
N LEU A 139 0.06 23.49 8.26
CA LEU A 139 0.32 23.64 6.82
C LEU A 139 0.66 25.10 6.49
N VAL A 140 1.74 25.30 5.75
CA VAL A 140 2.18 26.61 5.27
C VAL A 140 1.53 26.86 3.91
N GLY A 141 1.03 28.08 3.70
CA GLY A 141 0.37 28.45 2.45
C GLY A 141 -1.15 28.33 2.47
N GLY A 142 -1.73 27.69 3.50
CA GLY A 142 -3.15 27.80 3.82
C GLY A 142 -4.13 27.20 2.82
N VAL A 143 -3.69 26.25 2.00
CA VAL A 143 -4.55 25.57 1.03
C VAL A 143 -4.78 24.13 1.46
N GLY A 144 -6.03 23.82 1.80
CA GLY A 144 -6.48 22.44 2.00
C GLY A 144 -7.09 21.87 0.73
N GLY A 145 -7.19 20.58 0.64
CA GLY A 145 -7.78 19.88 -0.50
C GLY A 145 -7.78 18.39 -0.27
N ALA A 146 -7.83 17.63 -1.34
CA ALA A 146 -7.83 16.19 -1.24
C ALA A 146 -6.91 15.55 -2.29
N ILE A 147 -6.47 14.32 -1.99
CA ILE A 147 -5.76 13.46 -2.93
C ILE A 147 -6.63 12.22 -3.13
N GLN A 148 -7.06 11.99 -4.35
CA GLN A 148 -7.78 10.78 -4.76
C GLN A 148 -6.77 9.68 -5.08
N ILE A 149 -6.99 8.52 -4.54
CA ILE A 149 -6.12 7.36 -4.67
C ILE A 149 -6.93 6.25 -5.30
N CYS A 150 -6.66 5.97 -6.57
CA CYS A 150 -7.39 5.00 -7.37
C CYS A 150 -6.45 3.93 -7.95
N SER A 151 -6.99 2.74 -8.16
CA SER A 151 -6.26 1.68 -8.88
C SER A 151 -6.34 1.92 -10.38
N THR A 152 -5.26 1.60 -11.10
CA THR A 152 -5.31 1.51 -12.57
C THR A 152 -5.91 0.20 -13.06
N ASP A 153 -6.20 -0.74 -12.15
CA ASP A 153 -6.90 -1.98 -12.44
C ASP A 153 -8.42 -1.74 -12.39
N ALA A 154 -9.10 -1.83 -13.53
CA ALA A 154 -10.53 -1.60 -13.65
C ALA A 154 -11.41 -2.55 -12.81
N SER A 155 -10.85 -3.67 -12.33
CA SER A 155 -11.57 -4.56 -11.40
C SER A 155 -11.69 -3.99 -9.98
N VAL A 156 -10.92 -2.95 -9.65
CA VAL A 156 -10.87 -2.29 -8.34
C VAL A 156 -11.55 -0.93 -8.42
N VAL A 157 -12.86 -0.90 -8.25
CA VAL A 157 -13.67 0.33 -8.33
C VAL A 157 -13.65 1.17 -7.05
N ASN A 158 -13.26 0.59 -5.92
CA ASN A 158 -13.20 1.30 -4.64
C ASN A 158 -11.80 1.88 -4.42
N GLY A 159 -11.73 3.21 -4.39
CA GLY A 159 -10.54 3.97 -4.05
C GLY A 159 -10.62 4.62 -2.67
N ARG A 160 -9.74 5.59 -2.46
CA ARG A 160 -9.67 6.39 -1.23
C ARG A 160 -9.51 7.86 -1.58
N THR A 161 -10.16 8.72 -0.81
CA THR A 161 -9.89 10.16 -0.81
C THR A 161 -9.20 10.53 0.49
N LEU A 162 -8.01 11.10 0.40
CA LEU A 162 -7.29 11.64 1.54
C LEU A 162 -7.51 13.16 1.60
N ASN A 163 -8.39 13.58 2.49
CA ASN A 163 -8.65 14.99 2.75
C ASN A 163 -7.54 15.57 3.66
N ILE A 164 -6.98 16.71 3.27
CA ILE A 164 -5.95 17.45 4.00
C ILE A 164 -6.50 18.82 4.33
N THR A 165 -6.68 19.10 5.62
CA THR A 165 -7.22 20.38 6.09
C THR A 165 -6.13 21.45 6.16
N LEU A 166 -6.53 22.72 6.24
CA LEU A 166 -5.65 23.88 6.43
C LEU A 166 -4.68 23.74 7.62
N VAL A 167 -5.08 22.98 8.65
CA VAL A 167 -4.22 22.71 9.80
C VAL A 167 -3.36 21.46 9.62
N GLY A 168 -3.31 20.90 8.40
CA GLY A 168 -2.52 19.72 8.09
C GLY A 168 -3.06 18.41 8.68
N ARG A 169 -4.34 18.35 9.10
CA ARG A 169 -4.98 17.10 9.52
C ARG A 169 -5.37 16.29 8.28
N THR A 170 -5.08 15.01 8.29
CA THR A 170 -5.42 14.07 7.24
C THR A 170 -6.58 13.18 7.65
N MET A 171 -7.52 12.94 6.74
CA MET A 171 -8.67 12.04 6.93
C MET A 171 -8.89 11.25 5.65
N ALA A 172 -8.82 9.91 5.74
CA ALA A 172 -9.13 9.04 4.62
C ALA A 172 -10.62 8.68 4.62
N GLN A 173 -11.23 8.70 3.42
CA GLN A 173 -12.62 8.31 3.17
C GLN A 173 -12.67 7.37 1.97
N GLU A 174 -13.73 6.59 1.84
CA GLU A 174 -13.97 5.77 0.66
C GLU A 174 -14.39 6.63 -0.53
N LEU A 175 -13.91 6.23 -1.70
CA LEU A 175 -14.20 6.86 -2.99
C LEU A 175 -14.54 5.76 -3.98
N THR A 176 -15.49 6.02 -4.88
CA THR A 176 -15.68 5.21 -6.09
C THR A 176 -14.85 5.82 -7.21
N CYS A 177 -13.90 5.08 -7.73
CA CYS A 177 -13.10 5.48 -8.89
C CYS A 177 -13.87 5.16 -10.19
N ASN A 178 -13.81 6.06 -11.14
CA ASN A 178 -14.40 5.92 -12.48
C ASN A 178 -13.31 5.65 -13.52
#